data_90e8aa16dfbbc819b5063e676c982f45
#
_entry.id   90e8aa16dfbbc819b5063e676c982f45
#
_cell.length_a   1.000
_cell.length_b   1.000
_cell.length_c   1.000
_cell.angle_alpha   90.00
_cell.angle_beta   90.00
_cell.angle_gamma   90.00
#
_symmetry.space_group_name_H-M   'P 1'
#
loop_
_entity.id
_entity.type
_entity.pdbx_description
1 polymer ?
#
loop_
_entity_poly.entity_id
_entity_poly.type
_entity_poly.pdbx_seq_one_letter_code
_entity_poly.pdbx_strand_id
1 'polypeptide(L)'
;MSMTDPIADMLTRIRNAQMREEAVVAMPSSKVKLAIAKVLKDEGYIDGFKVSGEELKPKLEIGLKYHAGRPVIERIERVSRPGLRIYKSKDDIPRVMNGLGIAIVSTSRGVMTDRAARATGVGGEVLCIVA
;
A
#
# COMPACT_ATOMS: atom_id res chain seq x y z
N MET A 1 -11.64 2.84 19.64
CA MET A 1 -11.24 3.81 18.61
C MET A 1 -11.89 3.47 17.29
N SER A 2 -12.55 4.42 16.69
CA SER A 2 -13.18 4.18 15.40
C SER A 2 -12.11 4.06 14.32
N MET A 3 -12.35 3.15 13.39
CA MET A 3 -11.47 2.91 12.26
C MET A 3 -11.75 3.98 11.19
N THR A 4 -11.22 5.18 11.40
CA THR A 4 -11.46 6.30 10.50
C THR A 4 -10.58 6.28 9.26
N ASP A 5 -9.49 5.48 9.27
CA ASP A 5 -8.58 5.35 8.13
C ASP A 5 -8.15 3.89 7.96
N PRO A 6 -8.93 3.11 7.19
CA PRO A 6 -8.59 1.69 6.97
C PRO A 6 -7.25 1.47 6.28
N ILE A 7 -6.82 2.41 5.44
CA ILE A 7 -5.51 2.31 4.77
C ILE A 7 -4.39 2.48 5.80
N ALA A 8 -4.51 3.48 6.68
CA ALA A 8 -3.52 3.68 7.73
C ALA A 8 -3.43 2.45 8.65
N ASP A 9 -4.59 1.84 8.96
CA ASP A 9 -4.63 0.60 9.73
C ASP A 9 -3.89 -0.53 9.03
N MET A 10 -4.10 -0.69 7.72
CA MET A 10 -3.39 -1.68 6.92
C MET A 10 -1.88 -1.50 7.00
N LEU A 11 -1.40 -0.27 6.80
CA LEU A 11 0.03 0.02 6.84
C LEU A 11 0.61 -0.22 8.23
N THR A 12 -0.13 0.12 9.28
CA THR A 12 0.29 -0.13 10.65
C THR A 12 0.38 -1.62 10.95
N ARG A 13 -0.59 -2.42 10.49
CA ARG A 13 -0.55 -3.87 10.66
C ARG A 13 0.66 -4.49 9.99
N ILE A 14 0.97 -4.05 8.78
CA ILE A 14 2.16 -4.52 8.06
C ILE A 14 3.41 -4.17 8.84
N ARG A 15 3.53 -2.92 9.29
CA ARG A 15 4.69 -2.46 10.05
C ARG A 15 4.89 -3.23 11.35
N ASN A 16 3.80 -3.43 12.10
CA ASN A 16 3.86 -4.17 13.36
C ASN A 16 4.20 -5.65 13.15
N ALA A 17 3.65 -6.27 12.13
CA ALA A 17 3.95 -7.66 11.81
C ALA A 17 5.43 -7.84 11.43
N GLN A 18 6.01 -6.89 10.71
CA GLN A 18 7.42 -6.92 10.37
C GLN A 18 8.31 -6.78 11.61
N MET A 19 7.90 -5.95 12.56
CA MET A 19 8.65 -5.80 13.83
C MET A 19 8.67 -7.08 14.62
N ARG A 20 7.62 -7.91 14.50
CA ARG A 20 7.51 -9.21 15.16
C ARG A 20 8.05 -10.35 14.30
N GLU A 21 8.58 -10.05 13.13
CA GLU A 21 9.10 -11.02 12.16
C GLU A 21 8.05 -12.07 11.76
N GLU A 22 6.79 -11.67 11.67
CA GLU A 22 5.71 -12.56 11.25
C GLU A 22 5.75 -12.80 9.74
N ALA A 23 5.42 -14.01 9.32
CA ALA A 23 5.41 -14.36 7.90
C ALA A 23 4.16 -13.82 7.18
N VAL A 24 3.05 -13.75 7.89
CA VAL A 24 1.76 -13.37 7.32
C VAL A 24 1.05 -12.39 8.24
N VAL A 25 0.36 -11.43 7.65
CA VAL A 25 -0.50 -10.50 8.39
C VAL A 25 -1.90 -10.56 7.78
N ALA A 26 -2.92 -10.57 8.64
CA ALA A 26 -4.32 -10.66 8.22
C ALA A 26 -5.08 -9.39 8.64
N MET A 27 -6.08 -9.03 7.84
CA MET A 27 -6.91 -7.85 8.08
C MET A 27 -8.23 -7.98 7.35
N PRO A 28 -9.25 -7.21 7.73
CA PRO A 28 -10.47 -7.15 6.94
C PRO A 28 -10.15 -6.65 5.53
N SER A 29 -10.71 -7.29 4.51
CA SER A 29 -10.44 -6.95 3.12
C SER A 29 -11.33 -5.78 2.64
N SER A 30 -10.84 -5.06 1.64
CA SER A 30 -11.61 -4.07 0.90
C SER A 30 -11.01 -3.95 -0.49
N LYS A 31 -11.75 -3.33 -1.42
CA LYS A 31 -11.26 -3.15 -2.79
C LYS A 31 -9.97 -2.35 -2.83
N VAL A 32 -9.89 -1.29 -2.02
CA VAL A 32 -8.69 -0.45 -1.99
C VAL A 32 -7.51 -1.20 -1.40
N LYS A 33 -7.71 -1.94 -0.32
CA LYS A 33 -6.64 -2.73 0.29
C LYS A 33 -6.11 -3.79 -0.68
N LEU A 34 -7.01 -4.46 -1.42
CA LEU A 34 -6.62 -5.42 -2.44
C LEU A 34 -5.78 -4.77 -3.53
N ALA A 35 -6.19 -3.59 -3.99
CA ALA A 35 -5.46 -2.87 -5.02
C ALA A 35 -4.07 -2.46 -4.53
N ILE A 36 -3.95 -2.02 -3.30
CA ILE A 36 -2.66 -1.68 -2.69
C ILE A 36 -1.78 -2.93 -2.58
N ALA A 37 -2.34 -4.05 -2.13
CA ALA A 37 -1.61 -5.31 -2.01
C ALA A 37 -1.08 -5.78 -3.36
N LYS A 38 -1.88 -5.63 -4.42
CA LYS A 38 -1.46 -5.99 -5.77
C LYS A 38 -0.27 -5.15 -6.23
N VAL A 39 -0.30 -3.85 -5.97
CA VAL A 39 0.81 -2.96 -6.31
C VAL A 39 2.07 -3.37 -5.53
N LEU A 40 1.94 -3.65 -4.24
CA LEU A 40 3.08 -4.09 -3.42
C LEU A 40 3.70 -5.39 -3.94
N LYS A 41 2.86 -6.33 -4.35
CA LYS A 41 3.32 -7.59 -4.92
C LYS A 41 4.03 -7.38 -6.25
N ASP A 42 3.41 -6.62 -7.15
CA ASP A 42 3.96 -6.37 -8.48
C ASP A 42 5.30 -5.63 -8.40
N GLU A 43 5.49 -4.79 -7.38
CA GLU A 43 6.74 -4.06 -7.17
C GLU A 43 7.75 -4.82 -6.32
N GLY A 44 7.42 -6.04 -5.90
CA GLY A 44 8.35 -6.90 -5.18
C GLY A 44 8.51 -6.61 -3.69
N TYR A 45 7.57 -5.88 -3.08
CA TYR A 45 7.64 -5.55 -1.66
C TYR A 45 7.05 -6.62 -0.75
N ILE A 46 6.15 -7.44 -1.27
CA ILE A 46 5.56 -8.56 -0.53
C ILE A 46 5.63 -9.83 -1.37
N ASP A 47 5.55 -10.99 -0.73
CA ASP A 47 5.56 -12.28 -1.42
C ASP A 47 4.27 -12.52 -2.18
N GLY A 48 3.15 -12.14 -1.59
CA GLY A 48 1.86 -12.32 -2.21
C GLY A 48 0.73 -12.00 -1.24
N PHE A 49 -0.48 -12.20 -1.71
CA PHE A 49 -1.67 -12.00 -0.88
C PHE A 49 -2.79 -12.94 -1.34
N LYS A 50 -3.74 -13.17 -0.45
CA LYS A 50 -4.94 -13.91 -0.79
C LYS A 50 -6.11 -13.40 0.01
N VAL A 51 -7.31 -13.61 -0.51
CA VAL A 51 -8.55 -13.30 0.18
C VAL A 51 -9.18 -14.60 0.61
N SER A 52 -9.59 -14.68 1.86
CA SER A 52 -10.24 -15.86 2.43
C SER A 52 -11.43 -15.43 3.28
N GLY A 53 -12.20 -16.41 3.77
CA GLY A 53 -13.32 -16.16 4.65
C GLY A 53 -14.65 -16.05 3.89
N GLU A 54 -15.68 -15.64 4.63
CA GLU A 54 -17.04 -15.54 4.12
C GLU A 54 -17.22 -14.31 3.23
N GLU A 55 -18.17 -14.40 2.27
CA GLU A 55 -18.47 -13.28 1.37
C GLU A 55 -18.79 -11.97 2.09
N LEU A 56 -19.44 -12.08 3.26
CA LEU A 56 -19.84 -10.91 4.03
C LEU A 56 -18.69 -10.33 4.86
N LYS A 57 -17.68 -11.13 5.16
CA LYS A 57 -16.53 -10.70 5.97
C LYS A 57 -15.24 -11.28 5.42
N PRO A 58 -14.85 -10.86 4.21
CA PRO A 58 -13.62 -11.36 3.63
C PRO A 58 -12.39 -10.86 4.40
N LYS A 59 -11.38 -11.72 4.49
CA LYS A 59 -10.10 -11.38 5.10
C LYS A 59 -9.03 -11.32 4.02
N LEU A 60 -8.20 -10.32 4.11
CA LEU A 60 -7.00 -10.19 3.28
C LEU A 60 -5.81 -10.69 4.08
N GLU A 61 -5.08 -11.64 3.52
CA GLU A 61 -3.85 -12.14 4.11
C GLU A 61 -2.68 -11.75 3.22
N ILE A 62 -1.66 -11.13 3.79
CA ILE A 62 -0.49 -10.66 3.07
C ILE A 62 0.72 -11.44 3.55
N GLY A 63 1.43 -12.08 2.60
CA GLY A 63 2.69 -12.74 2.89
C GLY A 63 3.82 -11.72 2.87
N LEU A 64 4.44 -11.48 4.02
CA LEU A 64 5.51 -10.52 4.16
C LEU A 64 6.83 -11.08 3.62
N LYS A 65 7.64 -10.20 3.10
CA LYS A 65 8.89 -10.58 2.44
C LYS A 65 10.09 -10.10 3.23
N TYR A 66 11.05 -11.00 3.42
CA TYR A 66 12.29 -10.72 4.15
C TYR A 66 13.47 -11.08 3.28
N HIS A 67 14.56 -10.37 3.46
CA HIS A 67 15.83 -10.68 2.79
C HIS A 67 16.95 -10.55 3.81
N ALA A 68 17.74 -11.61 3.96
CA ALA A 68 18.83 -11.65 4.92
C ALA A 68 18.39 -11.25 6.35
N GLY A 69 17.21 -11.72 6.75
CA GLY A 69 16.66 -11.47 8.09
C GLY A 69 16.06 -10.09 8.29
N ARG A 70 15.94 -9.29 7.23
CA ARG A 70 15.37 -7.93 7.30
C ARG A 70 14.14 -7.81 6.43
N PRO A 71 13.13 -7.03 6.86
CA PRO A 71 11.98 -6.77 6.01
C PRO A 71 12.40 -6.06 4.72
N VAL A 72 11.79 -6.46 3.62
CA VAL A 72 12.03 -5.78 2.32
C VAL A 72 11.46 -4.36 2.36
N ILE A 73 10.30 -4.17 3.02
CA ILE A 73 9.76 -2.84 3.23
C ILE A 73 10.49 -2.19 4.40
N GLU A 74 11.28 -1.17 4.11
CA GLU A 74 11.98 -0.40 5.14
C GLU A 74 11.16 0.79 5.63
N ARG A 75 10.33 1.34 4.75
CA ARG A 75 9.52 2.52 5.03
C ARG A 75 8.16 2.35 4.39
N ILE A 76 7.10 2.55 5.17
CA ILE A 76 5.73 2.52 4.67
C ILE A 76 4.94 3.56 5.47
N GLU A 77 4.46 4.60 4.77
CA GLU A 77 3.84 5.75 5.40
C GLU A 77 2.60 6.21 4.67
N ARG A 78 1.57 6.56 5.44
CA ARG A 78 0.35 7.16 4.92
C ARG A 78 0.64 8.62 4.53
N VAL A 79 0.13 9.05 3.37
CA VAL A 79 0.28 10.43 2.92
C VAL A 79 -1.07 11.14 2.97
N SER A 80 -2.02 10.75 2.12
CA SER A 80 -3.36 11.33 2.12
C SER A 80 -4.18 10.72 3.26
N ARG A 81 -4.86 11.54 4.02
CA ARG A 81 -5.64 11.11 5.19
C ARG A 81 -7.07 11.65 5.11
N PRO A 82 -8.04 11.01 5.77
CA PRO A 82 -9.42 11.53 5.74
C PRO A 82 -9.56 12.99 6.15
N GLY A 83 -8.73 13.43 7.12
CA GLY A 83 -8.73 14.81 7.58
C GLY A 83 -7.94 15.79 6.72
N LEU A 84 -7.10 15.27 5.81
CA LEU A 84 -6.29 16.11 4.94
C LEU A 84 -5.95 15.31 3.68
N ARG A 85 -6.80 15.41 2.66
CA ARG A 85 -6.60 14.71 1.39
C ARG A 85 -5.50 15.39 0.58
N ILE A 86 -4.61 14.59 0.02
CA ILE A 86 -3.48 15.06 -0.78
C ILE A 86 -3.66 14.57 -2.21
N TYR A 87 -3.96 15.51 -3.12
CA TYR A 87 -4.10 15.23 -4.55
C TYR A 87 -2.97 15.90 -5.30
N LYS A 88 -2.43 15.21 -6.29
CA LYS A 88 -1.35 15.75 -7.12
C LYS A 88 -1.68 15.52 -8.59
N SER A 89 -1.35 16.52 -9.43
CA SER A 89 -1.43 16.36 -10.87
C SER A 89 -0.28 15.45 -11.34
N LYS A 90 -0.38 14.97 -12.58
CA LYS A 90 0.63 14.07 -13.15
C LYS A 90 2.06 14.59 -13.05
N ASP A 91 2.23 15.91 -13.11
CA ASP A 91 3.55 16.52 -13.07
C ASP A 91 4.07 16.75 -11.65
N ASP A 92 3.18 16.70 -10.67
CA ASP A 92 3.51 16.99 -9.27
C ASP A 92 3.56 15.76 -8.38
N ILE A 93 3.33 14.57 -8.93
CA ILE A 93 3.40 13.32 -8.16
C ILE A 93 4.82 13.14 -7.64
N PRO A 94 5.00 12.93 -6.32
CA PRO A 94 6.34 12.85 -5.74
C PRO A 94 7.10 11.61 -6.18
N ARG A 95 8.41 11.75 -6.26
CA ARG A 95 9.30 10.60 -6.41
C ARG A 95 9.83 10.25 -5.03
N VAL A 96 9.84 8.96 -4.72
CA VAL A 96 10.27 8.47 -3.41
C VAL A 96 11.71 7.98 -3.52
N MET A 97 12.60 8.58 -2.72
CA MET A 97 14.02 8.21 -2.72
C MET A 97 14.64 8.17 -4.11
N ASN A 98 14.38 9.21 -4.93
CA ASN A 98 14.88 9.35 -6.31
C ASN A 98 14.52 8.16 -7.20
N GLY A 99 13.34 7.55 -6.97
CA GLY A 99 12.86 6.43 -7.77
C GLY A 99 13.21 5.05 -7.22
N LEU A 100 13.89 4.99 -6.09
CA LEU A 100 14.17 3.70 -5.43
C LEU A 100 12.95 3.18 -4.67
N GLY A 101 12.07 4.08 -4.22
CA GLY A 101 10.80 3.71 -3.61
C GLY A 101 9.64 4.03 -4.55
N ILE A 102 8.42 3.84 -4.06
CA ILE A 102 7.20 4.12 -4.81
C ILE A 102 6.23 4.97 -4.00
N ALA A 103 5.41 5.75 -4.69
CA ALA A 103 4.18 6.30 -4.14
C ALA A 103 3.04 5.49 -4.74
N ILE A 104 2.04 5.16 -3.95
CA ILE A 104 0.83 4.48 -4.43
C ILE A 104 -0.24 5.54 -4.58
N VAL A 105 -0.77 5.67 -5.80
CA VAL A 105 -1.68 6.75 -6.18
C VAL A 105 -3.01 6.15 -6.62
N SER A 106 -4.09 6.70 -6.10
CA SER A 106 -5.45 6.36 -6.54
C SER A 106 -5.84 7.33 -7.64
N THR A 107 -6.00 6.81 -8.86
CA THR A 107 -6.32 7.61 -10.03
C THR A 107 -7.69 7.22 -10.60
N SER A 108 -8.16 7.97 -11.58
CA SER A 108 -9.39 7.64 -12.31
C SER A 108 -9.30 6.31 -13.05
N ARG A 109 -8.07 5.81 -13.27
CA ARG A 109 -7.83 4.53 -13.95
C ARG A 109 -7.42 3.42 -12.99
N GLY A 110 -7.56 3.65 -11.69
CA GLY A 110 -7.27 2.67 -10.65
C GLY A 110 -6.10 3.07 -9.78
N VAL A 111 -5.76 2.18 -8.87
CA VAL A 111 -4.63 2.36 -7.94
C VAL A 111 -3.36 1.89 -8.65
N MET A 112 -2.34 2.72 -8.65
CA MET A 112 -1.09 2.42 -9.36
C MET A 112 0.09 3.11 -8.70
N THR A 113 1.30 2.80 -9.16
CA THR A 113 2.51 3.47 -8.68
C THR A 113 2.60 4.88 -9.29
N ASP A 114 3.41 5.72 -8.66
CA ASP A 114 3.73 7.05 -9.19
C ASP A 114 4.31 6.96 -10.62
N ARG A 115 5.16 5.95 -10.86
CA ARG A 115 5.77 5.75 -12.18
C ARG A 115 4.71 5.42 -13.22
N ALA A 116 3.79 4.51 -12.89
CA ALA A 116 2.70 4.15 -13.79
C ALA A 116 1.76 5.32 -14.04
N ALA A 117 1.45 6.10 -13.01
CA ALA A 117 0.60 7.28 -13.15
C ALA A 117 1.23 8.32 -14.07
N ARG A 118 2.51 8.58 -13.93
CA ARG A 118 3.23 9.50 -14.82
C ARG A 118 3.24 8.99 -16.27
N ALA A 119 3.50 7.70 -16.45
CA ALA A 119 3.51 7.09 -17.79
C ALA A 119 2.14 7.14 -18.46
N THR A 120 1.08 6.95 -17.69
CA THR A 120 -0.29 7.01 -18.18
C THR A 120 -0.77 8.46 -18.38
N GLY A 121 -0.10 9.42 -17.73
CA GLY A 121 -0.46 10.83 -17.83
C GLY A 121 -1.63 11.22 -16.95
N VAL A 122 -1.79 10.57 -15.79
CA VAL A 122 -2.89 10.84 -14.85
C VAL A 122 -2.33 11.22 -13.48
N GLY A 123 -3.03 12.13 -12.81
CA GLY A 123 -2.78 12.44 -11.42
C GLY A 123 -3.81 11.77 -10.54
N GLY A 124 -3.73 11.99 -9.24
CA GLY A 124 -4.70 11.43 -8.32
C GLY A 124 -4.35 11.67 -6.86
N GLU A 125 -4.98 10.90 -6.00
CA GLU A 125 -4.75 10.96 -4.57
C GLU A 125 -3.53 10.11 -4.20
N VAL A 126 -2.53 10.74 -3.57
CA VAL A 126 -1.34 10.02 -3.13
C VAL A 126 -1.67 9.34 -1.80
N LEU A 127 -1.89 8.03 -1.85
CA LEU A 127 -2.33 7.25 -0.69
C LEU A 127 -1.20 7.05 0.33
N CYS A 128 -0.06 6.58 -0.14
CA CYS A 128 1.06 6.24 0.74
C CYS A 128 2.36 6.20 -0.04
N ILE A 129 3.45 6.12 0.69
CA ILE A 129 4.79 5.90 0.12
C ILE A 129 5.38 4.64 0.73
N VAL A 130 6.14 3.91 -0.09
CA VAL A 130 6.78 2.65 0.30
C VAL A 130 8.20 2.64 -0.25
N ALA A 131 9.10 2.24 0.60
CA ALA A 131 10.50 2.10 0.19
C ALA A 131 11.20 0.96 0.95
#